data_2e0a3079097c6a08d70c59c82615ee99
#
_entry.id   2e0a3079097c6a08d70c59c82615ee99
#
_cell.length_a   1.000
_cell.length_b   1.000
_cell.length_c   1.000
_cell.angle_alpha   90.00
_cell.angle_beta   90.00
_cell.angle_gamma   90.00
#
_symmetry.space_group_name_H-M   'P 1'
#
loop_
_entity.id
_entity.type
_entity.pdbx_description
1 polymer ?
#
loop_
_entity_poly.entity_id
_entity_poly.type
_entity_poly.pdbx_seq_one_letter_code
_entity_poly.pdbx_strand_id
1 'polypeptide(L)'
;VAISPPYPPQPGVRAGHALRHPHWWQRRWVRYGALITLLVLSGLVILALVREQTGTEGFLVGLGLAVFPVPLLIAAFRWLDRVEPGPWRNLVFSFAWGACAAALIAIVANSFATRWIATATADPSSADTLGATVIAPVVEESAKAAAVLLVFLFRRRDFTGIVDGVVIAGVTATGFAFTENILYLGTAFGTDRLSGGSGLTSVTAATFFVRVVMSPFAHPLFTVLTGIGFGVAALSAERQHVRRTLIPFAGLLLAMGMHSVWNSSSDFGEYGFFAVYAAFMVPAFGLLTWLVVWTRQRELRTVRTELPAYTTAGWLGTAEPYVLGSMRARRLAREYARHHWGKSAGRSVAEYEAYATSLAFLRHRGRRGRAGADFVVRERELLHELWRRREIARPSLAYAARTTSPIPAPPPWPAHGYGYAVPPTQPYAPPVPDPTYDYNPYRS
;
A
#
# COMPACT_ATOMS: atom_id res chain seq x y z
N VAL A 1 33.78 8.41 -14.12
CA VAL A 1 33.26 8.51 -15.50
C VAL A 1 32.77 9.91 -15.69
N ALA A 2 33.47 10.71 -16.51
CA ALA A 2 33.02 12.02 -16.95
C ALA A 2 31.73 11.78 -17.76
N ILE A 3 30.60 12.26 -17.26
CA ILE A 3 29.34 12.23 -17.99
C ILE A 3 29.51 13.27 -19.09
N SER A 4 29.54 12.81 -20.35
CA SER A 4 29.50 13.73 -21.50
C SER A 4 28.26 14.62 -21.35
N PRO A 5 28.38 15.95 -21.61
CA PRO A 5 27.23 16.82 -21.58
C PRO A 5 26.17 16.31 -22.57
N PRO A 6 24.90 16.54 -22.31
CA PRO A 6 23.84 16.11 -23.21
C PRO A 6 24.07 16.73 -24.59
N TYR A 7 24.18 15.90 -25.61
CA TYR A 7 24.19 16.34 -26.99
C TYR A 7 22.95 17.19 -27.26
N PRO A 8 23.09 18.32 -27.99
CA PRO A 8 21.92 19.05 -28.44
C PRO A 8 21.03 18.11 -29.27
N PRO A 9 19.69 18.24 -29.17
CA PRO A 9 18.78 17.36 -29.87
C PRO A 9 19.06 17.48 -31.38
N GLN A 10 19.47 16.37 -32.01
CA GLN A 10 19.51 16.28 -33.45
C GLN A 10 18.10 16.48 -34.00
N PRO A 11 17.91 17.30 -35.06
CA PRO A 11 16.61 17.46 -35.68
C PRO A 11 16.15 16.08 -36.21
N GLY A 12 15.20 15.46 -35.50
CA GLY A 12 14.71 14.13 -35.81
C GLY A 12 14.01 14.13 -37.16
N VAL A 13 14.39 13.19 -38.00
CA VAL A 13 13.64 12.77 -39.18
C VAL A 13 12.22 12.46 -38.70
N ARG A 14 11.26 13.31 -39.06
CA ARG A 14 9.84 13.08 -38.86
C ARG A 14 9.41 11.94 -39.78
N ALA A 15 9.48 10.71 -39.28
CA ALA A 15 8.71 9.62 -39.87
C ALA A 15 7.23 10.00 -39.75
N GLY A 16 6.59 10.22 -40.87
CA GLY A 16 5.15 10.53 -40.94
C GLY A 16 4.29 9.36 -40.50
N HIS A 17 4.18 9.16 -39.19
CA HIS A 17 3.10 8.36 -38.64
C HIS A 17 1.84 9.23 -38.68
N ALA A 18 0.90 8.90 -39.57
CA ALA A 18 -0.44 9.45 -39.56
C ALA A 18 -0.97 9.40 -38.13
N LEU A 19 -1.08 10.55 -37.48
CA LEU A 19 -1.64 10.71 -36.14
C LEU A 19 -3.11 10.29 -36.22
N ARG A 20 -3.41 9.02 -35.97
CA ARG A 20 -4.77 8.62 -35.65
C ARG A 20 -5.18 9.40 -34.42
N HIS A 21 -6.03 10.38 -34.55
CA HIS A 21 -6.59 11.12 -33.44
C HIS A 21 -7.27 10.11 -32.51
N PRO A 22 -6.80 9.98 -31.27
CA PRO A 22 -7.43 9.03 -30.34
C PRO A 22 -8.89 9.42 -30.19
N HIS A 23 -9.80 8.46 -30.35
CA HIS A 23 -11.22 8.67 -30.11
C HIS A 23 -11.44 9.35 -28.77
N TRP A 24 -12.41 10.26 -28.66
CA TRP A 24 -12.63 11.08 -27.46
C TRP A 24 -12.74 10.25 -26.16
N TRP A 25 -13.30 9.03 -26.21
CA TRP A 25 -13.36 8.09 -25.06
C TRP A 25 -12.00 7.51 -24.65
N GLN A 26 -10.98 7.63 -25.46
CA GLN A 26 -9.62 7.20 -25.12
C GLN A 26 -8.84 8.28 -24.35
N ARG A 27 -9.38 9.50 -24.29
CA ARG A 27 -8.75 10.62 -23.54
C ARG A 27 -8.76 10.30 -22.06
N ARG A 28 -7.63 10.49 -21.38
CA ARG A 28 -7.46 10.15 -19.95
C ARG A 28 -8.50 10.82 -19.08
N TRP A 29 -8.82 12.09 -19.32
CA TRP A 29 -9.81 12.84 -18.55
C TRP A 29 -11.24 12.28 -18.68
N VAL A 30 -11.63 11.74 -19.83
CA VAL A 30 -12.95 11.10 -20.01
C VAL A 30 -13.05 9.84 -19.16
N ARG A 31 -12.01 9.00 -19.14
CA ARG A 31 -11.98 7.78 -18.33
C ARG A 31 -12.00 8.09 -16.84
N TYR A 32 -11.25 9.10 -16.39
CA TYR A 32 -11.29 9.55 -15.00
C TYR A 32 -12.65 10.14 -14.64
N GLY A 33 -13.22 10.97 -15.50
CA GLY A 33 -14.56 11.53 -15.32
C GLY A 33 -15.61 10.43 -15.18
N ALA A 34 -15.64 9.45 -16.09
CA ALA A 34 -16.56 8.32 -16.04
C ALA A 34 -16.43 7.50 -14.75
N LEU A 35 -15.18 7.22 -14.31
CA LEU A 35 -14.94 6.50 -13.07
C LEU A 35 -15.42 7.29 -11.84
N ILE A 36 -15.11 8.58 -11.77
CA ILE A 36 -15.56 9.44 -10.67
C ILE A 36 -17.09 9.51 -10.65
N THR A 37 -17.73 9.72 -11.79
CA THR A 37 -19.20 9.74 -11.91
C THR A 37 -19.80 8.43 -11.43
N LEU A 38 -19.25 7.28 -11.87
CA LEU A 38 -19.70 5.96 -11.42
C LEU A 38 -19.61 5.83 -9.90
N LEU A 39 -18.47 6.18 -9.30
CA LEU A 39 -18.27 6.07 -7.85
C LEU A 39 -19.17 7.04 -7.07
N VAL A 40 -19.37 8.26 -7.56
CA VAL A 40 -20.28 9.23 -6.93
C VAL A 40 -21.72 8.75 -6.98
N LEU A 41 -22.18 8.29 -8.14
CA LEU A 41 -23.54 7.75 -8.28
C LEU A 41 -23.74 6.51 -7.40
N SER A 42 -22.79 5.57 -7.40
CA SER A 42 -22.82 4.40 -6.51
C SER A 42 -22.86 4.82 -5.05
N GLY A 43 -22.06 5.84 -4.65
CA GLY A 43 -22.04 6.40 -3.30
C GLY A 43 -23.39 7.03 -2.91
N LEU A 44 -24.02 7.80 -3.79
CA LEU A 44 -25.33 8.40 -3.54
C LEU A 44 -26.41 7.31 -3.39
N VAL A 45 -26.41 6.32 -4.26
CA VAL A 45 -27.38 5.23 -4.19
C VAL A 45 -27.20 4.40 -2.91
N ILE A 46 -25.97 4.02 -2.55
CA ILE A 46 -25.74 3.23 -1.35
C ILE A 46 -26.12 4.00 -0.07
N LEU A 47 -25.80 5.30 0.02
CA LEU A 47 -26.19 6.11 1.15
C LEU A 47 -27.71 6.28 1.25
N ALA A 48 -28.40 6.41 0.12
CA ALA A 48 -29.87 6.45 0.09
C ALA A 48 -30.49 5.14 0.58
N LEU A 49 -29.99 3.98 0.12
CA LEU A 49 -30.43 2.65 0.55
C LEU A 49 -30.18 2.42 2.05
N VAL A 50 -29.00 2.78 2.54
CA VAL A 50 -28.68 2.65 3.97
C VAL A 50 -29.58 3.54 4.81
N ARG A 51 -29.82 4.80 4.37
CA ARG A 51 -30.74 5.72 5.07
C ARG A 51 -32.17 5.19 5.06
N GLU A 52 -32.64 4.59 3.97
CA GLU A 52 -33.96 3.97 3.89
C GLU A 52 -34.12 2.83 4.90
N GLN A 53 -33.09 1.99 5.06
CA GLN A 53 -33.11 0.84 5.96
C GLN A 53 -32.97 1.24 7.45
N THR A 54 -32.19 2.27 7.78
CA THR A 54 -31.86 2.65 9.15
C THR A 54 -32.68 3.83 9.69
N GLY A 55 -33.44 4.50 8.82
CA GLY A 55 -34.03 5.80 9.12
C GLY A 55 -32.99 6.93 9.19
N THR A 56 -33.46 8.18 9.21
CA THR A 56 -32.54 9.34 9.17
C THR A 56 -31.67 9.43 10.42
N GLU A 57 -32.24 9.19 11.60
CA GLU A 57 -31.48 9.26 12.86
C GLU A 57 -30.48 8.12 12.99
N GLY A 58 -30.90 6.89 12.70
CA GLY A 58 -30.02 5.72 12.67
C GLY A 58 -28.86 5.92 11.68
N PHE A 59 -29.16 6.44 10.50
CA PHE A 59 -28.14 6.79 9.51
C PHE A 59 -27.10 7.78 10.04
N LEU A 60 -27.52 8.87 10.69
CA LEU A 60 -26.62 9.90 11.21
C LEU A 60 -25.75 9.38 12.35
N VAL A 61 -26.35 8.61 13.27
CA VAL A 61 -25.60 7.97 14.37
C VAL A 61 -24.63 6.94 13.83
N GLY A 62 -25.08 6.05 12.93
CA GLY A 62 -24.25 5.06 12.27
C GLY A 62 -23.08 5.68 11.52
N LEU A 63 -23.33 6.77 10.76
CA LEU A 63 -22.30 7.52 10.05
C LEU A 63 -21.22 8.09 11.01
N GLY A 64 -21.66 8.73 12.09
CA GLY A 64 -20.76 9.30 13.09
C GLY A 64 -19.85 8.25 13.73
N LEU A 65 -20.43 7.11 14.10
CA LEU A 65 -19.70 6.01 14.74
C LEU A 65 -18.79 5.26 13.75
N ALA A 66 -19.22 5.07 12.50
CA ALA A 66 -18.47 4.36 11.48
C ALA A 66 -17.17 5.09 11.04
N VAL A 67 -17.11 6.41 11.19
CA VAL A 67 -15.88 7.19 10.89
C VAL A 67 -14.74 6.85 11.83
N PHE A 68 -15.04 6.43 13.07
CA PHE A 68 -14.04 6.31 14.14
C PHE A 68 -12.83 5.40 13.80
N PRO A 69 -12.99 4.16 13.28
CA PRO A 69 -11.88 3.29 12.97
C PRO A 69 -11.10 3.70 11.70
N VAL A 70 -11.70 4.48 10.79
CA VAL A 70 -11.16 4.75 9.45
C VAL A 70 -9.79 5.45 9.48
N PRO A 71 -9.58 6.55 10.23
CA PRO A 71 -8.28 7.21 10.28
C PRO A 71 -7.17 6.30 10.80
N LEU A 72 -7.47 5.46 11.80
CA LEU A 72 -6.52 4.51 12.37
C LEU A 72 -6.09 3.47 11.34
N LEU A 73 -7.05 2.86 10.64
CA LEU A 73 -6.77 1.85 9.61
C LEU A 73 -6.00 2.44 8.43
N ILE A 74 -6.40 3.62 7.93
CA ILE A 74 -5.66 4.31 6.86
C ILE A 74 -4.24 4.65 7.32
N ALA A 75 -4.06 5.13 8.56
CA ALA A 75 -2.73 5.41 9.10
C ALA A 75 -1.87 4.15 9.21
N ALA A 76 -2.45 3.01 9.61
CA ALA A 76 -1.76 1.72 9.66
C ALA A 76 -1.29 1.27 8.27
N PHE A 77 -2.16 1.31 7.25
CA PHE A 77 -1.77 0.96 5.88
C PHE A 77 -0.74 1.95 5.30
N ARG A 78 -0.87 3.25 5.57
CA ARG A 78 0.16 4.23 5.19
C ARG A 78 1.49 4.01 5.92
N TRP A 79 1.45 3.52 7.15
CA TRP A 79 2.67 3.15 7.86
C TRP A 79 3.37 1.95 7.22
N LEU A 80 2.62 0.97 6.71
CA LEU A 80 3.16 -0.15 5.94
C LEU A 80 3.82 0.32 4.64
N ASP A 81 3.19 1.25 3.95
CA ASP A 81 3.58 1.80 2.64
C ASP A 81 4.77 2.79 2.69
N ARG A 82 5.44 2.94 3.84
CA ARG A 82 6.46 3.99 4.02
C ARG A 82 7.79 3.73 3.30
N VAL A 83 8.08 2.52 2.88
CA VAL A 83 9.36 2.19 2.21
C VAL A 83 9.37 2.73 0.78
N GLU A 84 8.34 2.45 0.02
CA GLU A 84 8.08 2.99 -1.33
C GLU A 84 6.63 3.49 -1.40
N PRO A 85 6.33 4.72 -0.93
CA PRO A 85 4.95 5.17 -0.80
C PRO A 85 4.23 5.25 -2.14
N GLY A 86 3.17 4.48 -2.28
CA GLY A 86 2.28 4.54 -3.42
C GLY A 86 1.53 5.88 -3.50
N PRO A 87 1.06 6.27 -4.69
CA PRO A 87 0.36 7.55 -4.90
C PRO A 87 -1.01 7.56 -4.21
N TRP A 88 -1.32 8.68 -3.56
CA TRP A 88 -2.60 8.90 -2.86
C TRP A 88 -3.84 8.63 -3.72
N ARG A 89 -3.77 8.91 -5.01
CA ARG A 89 -4.86 8.61 -5.97
C ARG A 89 -5.29 7.14 -5.94
N ASN A 90 -4.35 6.19 -5.74
CA ASN A 90 -4.69 4.77 -5.66
C ASN A 90 -5.40 4.44 -4.34
N LEU A 91 -5.00 5.07 -3.24
CA LEU A 91 -5.64 4.88 -1.94
C LEU A 91 -7.05 5.48 -1.92
N VAL A 92 -7.22 6.69 -2.45
CA VAL A 92 -8.53 7.34 -2.59
C VAL A 92 -9.46 6.49 -3.47
N PHE A 93 -8.96 6.01 -4.61
CA PHE A 93 -9.71 5.09 -5.46
C PHE A 93 -10.11 3.82 -4.71
N SER A 94 -9.18 3.17 -4.01
CA SER A 94 -9.42 1.93 -3.28
C SER A 94 -10.48 2.12 -2.18
N PHE A 95 -10.36 3.17 -1.39
CA PHE A 95 -11.35 3.50 -0.36
C PHE A 95 -12.72 3.79 -0.96
N ALA A 96 -12.79 4.66 -1.98
CA ALA A 96 -14.03 5.03 -2.64
C ALA A 96 -14.69 3.84 -3.35
N TRP A 97 -13.90 2.95 -3.98
CA TRP A 97 -14.42 1.71 -4.55
C TRP A 97 -15.06 0.83 -3.48
N GLY A 98 -14.36 0.61 -2.36
CA GLY A 98 -14.88 -0.18 -1.23
C GLY A 98 -16.16 0.41 -0.66
N ALA A 99 -16.14 1.71 -0.34
CA ALA A 99 -17.26 2.40 0.31
C ALA A 99 -18.48 2.58 -0.61
N CYS A 100 -18.29 2.70 -1.91
CA CYS A 100 -19.38 3.01 -2.85
C CYS A 100 -19.73 1.80 -3.71
N ALA A 101 -18.85 1.37 -4.61
CA ALA A 101 -19.15 0.36 -5.62
C ALA A 101 -19.27 -1.04 -5.00
N ALA A 102 -18.28 -1.47 -4.20
CA ALA A 102 -18.30 -2.81 -3.61
C ALA A 102 -19.45 -2.98 -2.60
N ALA A 103 -19.71 -1.96 -1.76
CA ALA A 103 -20.82 -1.98 -0.83
C ALA A 103 -22.18 -2.01 -1.54
N LEU A 104 -22.36 -1.25 -2.63
CA LEU A 104 -23.57 -1.28 -3.42
C LEU A 104 -23.80 -2.64 -4.07
N ILE A 105 -22.77 -3.21 -4.70
CA ILE A 105 -22.83 -4.54 -5.31
C ILE A 105 -23.21 -5.58 -4.23
N ALA A 106 -22.60 -5.51 -3.05
CA ALA A 106 -22.87 -6.43 -1.96
C ALA A 106 -24.32 -6.36 -1.48
N ILE A 107 -24.84 -5.16 -1.18
CA ILE A 107 -26.23 -5.01 -0.71
C ILE A 107 -27.22 -5.53 -1.75
N VAL A 108 -27.05 -5.15 -3.01
CA VAL A 108 -27.98 -5.57 -4.08
C VAL A 108 -27.89 -7.08 -4.33
N ALA A 109 -26.68 -7.62 -4.46
CA ALA A 109 -26.49 -9.03 -4.76
C ALA A 109 -26.89 -9.94 -3.60
N ASN A 110 -26.53 -9.57 -2.36
CA ASN A 110 -26.91 -10.34 -1.18
C ASN A 110 -28.43 -10.35 -1.00
N SER A 111 -29.09 -9.17 -1.09
CA SER A 111 -30.56 -9.09 -0.98
C SER A 111 -31.27 -9.91 -2.06
N PHE A 112 -30.77 -9.86 -3.30
CA PHE A 112 -31.33 -10.66 -4.39
C PHE A 112 -31.17 -12.16 -4.14
N ALA A 113 -29.96 -12.59 -3.78
CA ALA A 113 -29.64 -14.00 -3.57
C ALA A 113 -30.42 -14.60 -2.38
N THR A 114 -30.50 -13.89 -1.24
CA THR A 114 -31.26 -14.34 -0.09
C THR A 114 -32.76 -14.48 -0.43
N ARG A 115 -33.34 -13.50 -1.11
CA ARG A 115 -34.76 -13.59 -1.55
C ARG A 115 -34.98 -14.76 -2.52
N TRP A 116 -34.07 -14.96 -3.47
CA TRP A 116 -34.16 -16.04 -4.44
C TRP A 116 -34.10 -17.41 -3.74
N ILE A 117 -33.19 -17.61 -2.79
CA ILE A 117 -33.07 -18.86 -2.02
C ILE A 117 -34.31 -19.07 -1.15
N ALA A 118 -34.77 -18.06 -0.41
CA ALA A 118 -35.97 -18.14 0.40
C ALA A 118 -37.20 -18.59 -0.42
N THR A 119 -37.33 -18.07 -1.64
CA THR A 119 -38.41 -18.45 -2.55
C THR A 119 -38.23 -19.86 -3.09
N ALA A 120 -37.00 -20.26 -3.46
CA ALA A 120 -36.72 -21.56 -4.06
C ALA A 120 -36.78 -22.72 -3.04
N THR A 121 -36.40 -22.47 -1.78
CA THR A 121 -36.40 -23.50 -0.72
C THR A 121 -37.67 -23.49 0.15
N ALA A 122 -38.47 -22.45 0.06
CA ALA A 122 -39.58 -22.15 0.98
C ALA A 122 -39.16 -22.10 2.46
N ASP A 123 -37.87 -21.87 2.72
CA ASP A 123 -37.28 -21.78 4.05
C ASP A 123 -36.46 -20.48 4.19
N PRO A 124 -37.08 -19.43 4.75
CA PRO A 124 -36.39 -18.15 4.98
C PRO A 124 -35.20 -18.24 5.94
N SER A 125 -35.27 -19.13 6.96
CA SER A 125 -34.20 -19.21 7.96
C SER A 125 -32.92 -19.82 7.38
N SER A 126 -33.03 -20.87 6.58
CA SER A 126 -31.91 -21.42 5.82
C SER A 126 -31.35 -20.44 4.80
N ALA A 127 -32.23 -19.63 4.18
CA ALA A 127 -31.82 -18.60 3.22
C ALA A 127 -30.99 -17.49 3.88
N ASP A 128 -31.37 -17.05 5.07
CA ASP A 128 -30.64 -16.03 5.83
C ASP A 128 -29.26 -16.56 6.29
N THR A 129 -29.20 -17.78 6.82
CA THR A 129 -27.94 -18.41 7.23
C THR A 129 -26.99 -18.60 6.04
N LEU A 130 -27.46 -19.19 4.91
CA LEU A 130 -26.65 -19.35 3.70
C LEU A 130 -26.25 -17.99 3.11
N GLY A 131 -27.17 -17.02 3.16
CA GLY A 131 -26.91 -15.65 2.75
C GLY A 131 -25.73 -15.04 3.50
N ALA A 132 -25.74 -15.11 4.80
CA ALA A 132 -24.71 -14.52 5.65
C ALA A 132 -23.39 -15.29 5.60
N THR A 133 -23.43 -16.64 5.62
CA THR A 133 -22.23 -17.48 5.81
C THR A 133 -21.51 -17.83 4.51
N VAL A 134 -22.20 -17.85 3.37
CA VAL A 134 -21.62 -18.26 2.08
C VAL A 134 -21.72 -17.16 1.03
N ILE A 135 -22.94 -16.63 0.79
CA ILE A 135 -23.17 -15.73 -0.32
C ILE A 135 -22.50 -14.38 -0.07
N ALA A 136 -22.71 -13.79 1.10
CA ALA A 136 -22.13 -12.51 1.43
C ALA A 136 -20.59 -12.53 1.33
N PRO A 137 -19.84 -13.49 1.92
CA PRO A 137 -18.40 -13.62 1.75
C PRO A 137 -17.97 -13.71 0.29
N VAL A 138 -18.66 -14.49 -0.54
CA VAL A 138 -18.31 -14.66 -1.95
C VAL A 138 -18.54 -13.37 -2.75
N VAL A 139 -19.68 -12.73 -2.59
CA VAL A 139 -20.02 -11.49 -3.30
C VAL A 139 -19.10 -10.35 -2.85
N GLU A 140 -18.95 -10.16 -1.54
CA GLU A 140 -18.22 -9.06 -0.97
C GLU A 140 -16.73 -9.11 -1.26
N GLU A 141 -16.09 -10.29 -1.05
CA GLU A 141 -14.67 -10.43 -1.33
C GLU A 141 -14.39 -10.33 -2.84
N SER A 142 -15.31 -10.80 -3.70
CA SER A 142 -15.21 -10.61 -5.16
C SER A 142 -15.30 -9.13 -5.54
N ALA A 143 -16.24 -8.39 -4.96
CA ALA A 143 -16.41 -6.96 -5.22
C ALA A 143 -15.24 -6.12 -4.73
N LYS A 144 -14.67 -6.46 -3.55
CA LYS A 144 -13.45 -5.85 -3.02
C LYS A 144 -12.21 -6.21 -3.86
N ALA A 145 -12.09 -7.48 -4.29
CA ALA A 145 -11.01 -7.96 -5.15
C ALA A 145 -10.95 -7.23 -6.49
N ALA A 146 -12.09 -6.80 -7.02
CA ALA A 146 -12.15 -6.03 -8.26
C ALA A 146 -11.35 -4.74 -8.20
N ALA A 147 -11.31 -4.02 -7.07
CA ALA A 147 -10.44 -2.85 -6.90
C ALA A 147 -8.96 -3.20 -7.04
N VAL A 148 -8.53 -4.29 -6.38
CA VAL A 148 -7.14 -4.76 -6.42
C VAL A 148 -6.78 -5.16 -7.84
N LEU A 149 -7.65 -5.88 -8.53
CA LEU A 149 -7.48 -6.27 -9.93
C LEU A 149 -7.38 -5.06 -10.86
N LEU A 150 -8.25 -4.06 -10.70
CA LEU A 150 -8.23 -2.84 -11.52
C LEU A 150 -6.91 -2.08 -11.35
N VAL A 151 -6.44 -1.90 -10.11
CA VAL A 151 -5.14 -1.25 -9.87
C VAL A 151 -4.01 -2.11 -10.46
N PHE A 152 -4.02 -3.42 -10.25
CA PHE A 152 -3.03 -4.35 -10.79
C PHE A 152 -2.97 -4.32 -12.33
N LEU A 153 -4.09 -4.22 -13.02
CA LEU A 153 -4.15 -4.21 -14.48
C LEU A 153 -3.81 -2.84 -15.08
N PHE A 154 -4.36 -1.76 -14.52
CA PHE A 154 -4.30 -0.43 -15.12
C PHE A 154 -3.22 0.48 -14.51
N ARG A 155 -2.67 0.10 -13.33
CA ARG A 155 -1.65 0.84 -12.60
C ARG A 155 -0.42 -0.02 -12.28
N ARG A 156 0.00 -0.87 -13.20
CA ARG A 156 1.13 -1.81 -13.05
C ARG A 156 2.42 -1.15 -12.54
N ARG A 157 2.64 0.13 -12.88
CA ARG A 157 3.81 0.89 -12.42
C ARG A 157 3.77 1.20 -10.93
N ASP A 158 2.56 1.34 -10.39
CA ASP A 158 2.30 1.68 -8.99
C ASP A 158 2.01 0.41 -8.15
N PHE A 159 2.08 -0.80 -8.75
CA PHE A 159 1.79 -2.07 -8.10
C PHE A 159 2.99 -3.00 -8.27
N THR A 160 3.94 -2.93 -7.34
CA THR A 160 5.27 -3.52 -7.49
C THR A 160 5.50 -4.78 -6.66
N GLY A 161 4.68 -5.04 -5.63
CA GLY A 161 4.90 -6.15 -4.71
C GLY A 161 3.77 -6.45 -3.74
N ILE A 162 4.12 -7.23 -2.72
CA ILE A 162 3.17 -7.70 -1.70
C ILE A 162 2.63 -6.54 -0.87
N VAL A 163 3.49 -5.58 -0.51
CA VAL A 163 3.07 -4.44 0.33
C VAL A 163 2.01 -3.61 -0.39
N ASP A 164 2.21 -3.32 -1.69
CA ASP A 164 1.19 -2.59 -2.47
C ASP A 164 -0.14 -3.35 -2.51
N GLY A 165 -0.07 -4.67 -2.73
CA GLY A 165 -1.27 -5.52 -2.73
C GLY A 165 -2.02 -5.46 -1.40
N VAL A 166 -1.31 -5.57 -0.28
CA VAL A 166 -1.87 -5.47 1.08
C VAL A 166 -2.49 -4.11 1.32
N VAL A 167 -1.80 -3.03 0.94
CA VAL A 167 -2.26 -1.66 1.15
C VAL A 167 -3.52 -1.36 0.33
N ILE A 168 -3.52 -1.70 -0.96
CA ILE A 168 -4.68 -1.51 -1.84
C ILE A 168 -5.88 -2.32 -1.34
N ALA A 169 -5.69 -3.60 -1.03
CA ALA A 169 -6.74 -4.48 -0.52
C ALA A 169 -7.28 -4.02 0.83
N GLY A 170 -6.38 -3.70 1.77
CA GLY A 170 -6.77 -3.26 3.11
C GLY A 170 -7.50 -1.93 3.12
N VAL A 171 -7.09 -0.96 2.28
CA VAL A 171 -7.79 0.33 2.13
C VAL A 171 -9.14 0.14 1.45
N THR A 172 -9.25 -0.75 0.47
CA THR A 172 -10.55 -1.10 -0.15
C THR A 172 -11.50 -1.69 0.89
N ALA A 173 -11.03 -2.65 1.69
CA ALA A 173 -11.82 -3.28 2.74
C ALA A 173 -12.18 -2.30 3.87
N THR A 174 -11.31 -1.33 4.17
CA THR A 174 -11.62 -0.26 5.13
C THR A 174 -12.77 0.63 4.62
N GLY A 175 -12.77 0.97 3.31
CA GLY A 175 -13.90 1.69 2.71
C GLY A 175 -15.19 0.90 2.74
N PHE A 176 -15.13 -0.39 2.43
CA PHE A 176 -16.28 -1.29 2.52
C PHE A 176 -16.85 -1.38 3.93
N ALA A 177 -15.98 -1.68 4.92
CA ALA A 177 -16.35 -1.75 6.33
C ALA A 177 -16.94 -0.43 6.87
N PHE A 178 -16.47 0.71 6.37
CA PHE A 178 -17.04 2.01 6.71
C PHE A 178 -18.55 2.07 6.37
N THR A 179 -18.91 1.74 5.14
CA THR A 179 -20.32 1.78 4.70
C THR A 179 -21.17 0.72 5.40
N GLU A 180 -20.62 -0.47 5.56
CA GLU A 180 -21.29 -1.55 6.29
C GLU A 180 -21.51 -1.19 7.76
N ASN A 181 -20.56 -0.54 8.42
CA ASN A 181 -20.72 -0.07 9.78
C ASN A 181 -21.79 1.01 9.91
N ILE A 182 -22.01 1.87 8.91
CA ILE A 182 -23.14 2.81 8.91
C ILE A 182 -24.46 2.02 9.01
N LEU A 183 -24.59 0.96 8.21
CA LEU A 183 -25.79 0.13 8.21
C LEU A 183 -26.00 -0.59 9.56
N TYR A 184 -24.98 -1.33 10.05
CA TYR A 184 -25.12 -2.12 11.29
C TYR A 184 -25.35 -1.26 12.51
N LEU A 185 -24.58 -0.18 12.67
CA LEU A 185 -24.72 0.72 13.82
C LEU A 185 -26.02 1.55 13.75
N GLY A 186 -26.44 1.92 12.54
CA GLY A 186 -27.72 2.59 12.33
C GLY A 186 -28.91 1.70 12.64
N THR A 187 -28.87 0.41 12.23
CA THR A 187 -29.90 -0.57 12.56
C THR A 187 -29.94 -0.87 14.05
N ALA A 188 -28.77 -1.05 14.68
CA ALA A 188 -28.67 -1.28 16.12
C ALA A 188 -29.28 -0.11 16.93
N PHE A 189 -29.01 1.14 16.51
CA PHE A 189 -29.63 2.33 17.11
C PHE A 189 -31.15 2.35 16.95
N GLY A 190 -31.65 1.97 15.78
CA GLY A 190 -33.09 1.82 15.56
C GLY A 190 -33.72 0.78 16.49
N THR A 191 -33.05 -0.34 16.71
CA THR A 191 -33.48 -1.40 17.66
C THR A 191 -33.55 -0.86 19.09
N ASP A 192 -32.52 -0.15 19.55
CA ASP A 192 -32.50 0.44 20.89
C ASP A 192 -33.63 1.44 21.10
N ARG A 193 -33.97 2.24 20.10
CA ARG A 193 -35.11 3.16 20.17
C ARG A 193 -36.45 2.47 20.31
N LEU A 194 -36.62 1.32 19.69
CA LEU A 194 -37.85 0.55 19.77
C LEU A 194 -37.96 -0.24 21.07
N SER A 195 -36.83 -0.77 21.59
CA SER A 195 -36.78 -1.60 22.80
C SER A 195 -36.55 -0.81 24.08
N GLY A 196 -36.25 0.50 23.99
CA GLY A 196 -35.87 1.33 25.16
C GLY A 196 -34.45 1.07 25.65
N GLY A 197 -33.59 0.41 24.85
CA GLY A 197 -32.19 0.14 25.20
C GLY A 197 -31.37 1.42 25.30
N SER A 198 -30.54 1.52 26.34
CA SER A 198 -29.70 2.71 26.57
C SER A 198 -28.39 2.37 27.27
N GLY A 199 -27.41 3.29 27.12
CA GLY A 199 -26.10 3.14 27.77
C GLY A 199 -25.27 1.96 27.26
N LEU A 200 -24.45 1.39 28.13
CA LEU A 200 -23.52 0.30 27.78
C LEU A 200 -24.21 -1.05 27.51
N THR A 201 -25.45 -1.21 27.92
CA THR A 201 -26.25 -2.44 27.69
C THR A 201 -27.05 -2.37 26.39
N SER A 202 -26.94 -1.28 25.62
CA SER A 202 -27.63 -1.12 24.34
C SER A 202 -27.04 -1.99 23.24
N VAL A 203 -27.87 -2.36 22.27
CA VAL A 203 -27.44 -3.08 21.05
C VAL A 203 -26.42 -2.26 20.27
N THR A 204 -26.60 -0.93 20.24
CA THR A 204 -25.63 -0.02 19.59
C THR A 204 -24.26 -0.10 20.24
N ALA A 205 -24.19 -0.09 21.60
CA ALA A 205 -22.91 -0.18 22.30
C ALA A 205 -22.24 -1.53 22.06
N ALA A 206 -22.98 -2.63 22.10
CA ALA A 206 -22.46 -3.97 21.81
C ALA A 206 -21.96 -4.08 20.37
N THR A 207 -22.73 -3.59 19.39
CA THR A 207 -22.34 -3.59 17.98
C THR A 207 -21.11 -2.72 17.74
N PHE A 208 -21.04 -1.54 18.37
CA PHE A 208 -19.86 -0.67 18.28
C PHE A 208 -18.63 -1.34 18.87
N PHE A 209 -18.76 -1.96 20.05
CA PHE A 209 -17.64 -2.64 20.67
C PHE A 209 -17.10 -3.78 19.77
N VAL A 210 -17.97 -4.62 19.25
CA VAL A 210 -17.55 -5.76 18.40
C VAL A 210 -16.93 -5.26 17.08
N ARG A 211 -17.59 -4.36 16.36
CA ARG A 211 -17.20 -3.98 14.99
C ARG A 211 -16.12 -2.89 14.92
N VAL A 212 -16.07 -2.01 15.91
CA VAL A 212 -15.18 -0.84 15.89
C VAL A 212 -14.01 -0.96 16.85
N VAL A 213 -14.21 -1.59 18.02
CA VAL A 213 -13.16 -1.73 19.03
C VAL A 213 -12.45 -3.08 18.91
N MET A 214 -13.20 -4.18 18.88
CA MET A 214 -12.65 -5.53 18.92
C MET A 214 -12.15 -6.00 17.55
N SER A 215 -12.91 -5.76 16.48
CA SER A 215 -12.62 -6.28 15.15
C SER A 215 -12.64 -5.27 14.00
N PRO A 216 -12.10 -4.04 14.16
CA PRO A 216 -12.06 -3.05 13.07
C PRO A 216 -11.23 -3.53 11.86
N PHE A 217 -10.35 -4.48 12.09
CA PHE A 217 -9.46 -5.06 11.10
C PHE A 217 -10.05 -6.29 10.38
N ALA A 218 -11.26 -6.77 10.72
CA ALA A 218 -11.80 -8.03 10.19
C ALA A 218 -11.85 -8.04 8.64
N HIS A 219 -12.56 -7.10 8.01
CA HIS A 219 -12.60 -7.02 6.55
C HIS A 219 -11.22 -6.78 5.91
N PRO A 220 -10.38 -5.83 6.41
CA PRO A 220 -8.99 -5.75 5.98
C PRO A 220 -8.24 -7.08 6.06
N LEU A 221 -8.40 -7.84 7.15
CA LEU A 221 -7.72 -9.11 7.36
C LEU A 221 -8.07 -10.14 6.27
N PHE A 222 -9.33 -10.22 5.88
CA PHE A 222 -9.77 -11.12 4.82
C PHE A 222 -9.23 -10.69 3.46
N THR A 223 -9.52 -9.46 3.07
CA THR A 223 -9.22 -8.97 1.72
C THR A 223 -7.72 -8.86 1.45
N VAL A 224 -6.86 -8.66 2.49
CA VAL A 224 -5.40 -8.61 2.29
C VAL A 224 -4.82 -9.94 1.78
N LEU A 225 -5.48 -11.09 1.98
CA LEU A 225 -5.09 -12.36 1.38
C LEU A 225 -5.15 -12.31 -0.16
N THR A 226 -6.20 -11.70 -0.69
CA THR A 226 -6.32 -11.39 -2.12
C THR A 226 -5.21 -10.44 -2.56
N GLY A 227 -4.95 -9.38 -1.77
CA GLY A 227 -3.87 -8.42 -2.01
C GLY A 227 -2.49 -9.07 -2.07
N ILE A 228 -2.18 -9.99 -1.13
CA ILE A 228 -0.96 -10.78 -1.12
C ILE A 228 -0.85 -11.61 -2.40
N GLY A 229 -1.94 -12.26 -2.81
CA GLY A 229 -2.02 -13.03 -4.04
C GLY A 229 -1.61 -12.21 -5.28
N PHE A 230 -2.19 -11.03 -5.46
CA PHE A 230 -1.83 -10.09 -6.53
C PHE A 230 -0.39 -9.56 -6.38
N GLY A 231 0.07 -9.30 -5.14
CA GLY A 231 1.44 -8.89 -4.87
C GLY A 231 2.47 -9.93 -5.30
N VAL A 232 2.20 -11.21 -5.03
CA VAL A 232 3.03 -12.33 -5.51
C VAL A 232 2.97 -12.46 -7.03
N ALA A 233 1.79 -12.24 -7.64
CA ALA A 233 1.64 -12.22 -9.09
C ALA A 233 2.46 -11.10 -9.74
N ALA A 234 2.51 -9.89 -9.13
CA ALA A 234 3.35 -8.79 -9.58
C ALA A 234 4.85 -9.14 -9.55
N LEU A 235 5.26 -9.89 -8.54
CA LEU A 235 6.63 -10.38 -8.40
C LEU A 235 6.96 -11.59 -9.29
N SER A 236 6.00 -12.21 -9.95
CA SER A 236 6.20 -13.38 -10.79
C SER A 236 6.66 -12.99 -12.20
N ALA A 237 7.53 -13.80 -12.81
CA ALA A 237 8.01 -13.57 -14.18
C ALA A 237 6.84 -13.62 -15.18
N GLU A 238 6.93 -12.88 -16.29
CA GLU A 238 5.88 -12.82 -17.31
C GLU A 238 5.54 -14.20 -17.90
N ARG A 239 6.53 -15.09 -18.00
CA ARG A 239 6.34 -16.47 -18.48
C ARG A 239 5.55 -17.38 -17.52
N GLN A 240 5.36 -16.97 -16.27
CA GLN A 240 4.65 -17.77 -15.26
C GLN A 240 3.15 -17.42 -15.20
N HIS A 241 2.46 -17.55 -16.35
CA HIS A 241 1.04 -17.18 -16.47
C HIS A 241 0.16 -17.91 -15.44
N VAL A 242 0.35 -19.22 -15.29
CA VAL A 242 -0.39 -20.05 -14.33
C VAL A 242 -0.24 -19.50 -12.90
N ARG A 243 0.98 -19.22 -12.47
CA ARG A 243 1.25 -18.68 -11.15
C ARG A 243 0.63 -17.29 -10.95
N ARG A 244 0.66 -16.45 -11.98
CA ARG A 244 0.09 -15.09 -11.96
C ARG A 244 -1.42 -15.07 -11.86
N THR A 245 -2.09 -16.15 -12.25
CA THR A 245 -3.55 -16.28 -12.17
C THR A 245 -3.99 -17.08 -10.95
N LEU A 246 -3.35 -18.24 -10.68
CA LEU A 246 -3.78 -19.13 -9.60
C LEU A 246 -3.53 -18.55 -8.21
N ILE A 247 -2.43 -17.80 -7.99
CA ILE A 247 -2.13 -17.28 -6.65
C ILE A 247 -3.11 -16.17 -6.23
N PRO A 248 -3.46 -15.17 -7.06
CA PRO A 248 -4.53 -14.24 -6.73
C PRO A 248 -5.88 -14.92 -6.47
N PHE A 249 -6.21 -15.92 -7.28
CA PHE A 249 -7.45 -16.69 -7.10
C PHE A 249 -7.45 -17.47 -5.79
N ALA A 250 -6.36 -18.14 -5.45
CA ALA A 250 -6.22 -18.81 -4.16
C ALA A 250 -6.31 -17.81 -2.97
N GLY A 251 -5.70 -16.63 -3.11
CA GLY A 251 -5.85 -15.56 -2.12
C GLY A 251 -7.30 -15.11 -1.94
N LEU A 252 -8.05 -15.00 -3.03
CA LEU A 252 -9.47 -14.68 -3.01
C LEU A 252 -10.30 -15.77 -2.32
N LEU A 253 -10.07 -17.05 -2.65
CA LEU A 253 -10.76 -18.16 -1.99
C LEU A 253 -10.47 -18.24 -0.49
N LEU A 254 -9.21 -17.97 -0.09
CA LEU A 254 -8.84 -17.89 1.32
C LEU A 254 -9.53 -16.72 2.03
N ALA A 255 -9.65 -15.56 1.36
CA ALA A 255 -10.37 -14.40 1.89
C ALA A 255 -11.86 -14.75 2.12
N MET A 256 -12.51 -15.37 1.13
CA MET A 256 -13.90 -15.83 1.23
C MET A 256 -14.07 -16.84 2.38
N GLY A 257 -13.21 -17.87 2.46
CA GLY A 257 -13.26 -18.87 3.51
C GLY A 257 -13.06 -18.28 4.90
N MET A 258 -12.11 -17.37 5.06
CA MET A 258 -11.85 -16.70 6.33
C MET A 258 -13.01 -15.79 6.75
N HIS A 259 -13.62 -15.10 5.80
CA HIS A 259 -14.83 -14.29 6.01
C HIS A 259 -16.03 -15.17 6.38
N SER A 260 -16.22 -16.31 5.69
CA SER A 260 -17.28 -17.31 6.02
C SER A 260 -17.14 -17.83 7.45
N VAL A 261 -15.94 -18.22 7.89
CA VAL A 261 -15.68 -18.67 9.26
C VAL A 261 -16.04 -17.58 10.28
N TRP A 262 -15.70 -16.33 9.97
CA TRP A 262 -16.05 -15.20 10.83
C TRP A 262 -17.57 -15.00 10.93
N ASN A 263 -18.26 -14.98 9.81
CA ASN A 263 -19.72 -14.79 9.79
C ASN A 263 -20.46 -15.96 10.48
N SER A 264 -19.99 -17.20 10.28
CA SER A 264 -20.56 -18.37 10.95
C SER A 264 -20.29 -18.40 12.47
N SER A 265 -19.37 -17.60 12.99
CA SER A 265 -19.02 -17.62 14.41
C SER A 265 -20.19 -17.26 15.33
N SER A 266 -21.12 -16.43 14.87
CA SER A 266 -22.32 -16.06 15.60
C SER A 266 -23.32 -17.20 15.77
N ASP A 267 -23.30 -18.19 14.87
CA ASP A 267 -24.23 -19.35 14.92
C ASP A 267 -23.89 -20.32 16.05
N PHE A 268 -22.66 -20.25 16.57
CA PHE A 268 -22.20 -21.09 17.69
C PHE A 268 -22.44 -20.46 19.07
N GLY A 269 -23.24 -19.39 19.15
CA GLY A 269 -23.51 -18.66 20.38
C GLY A 269 -22.32 -17.82 20.88
N GLU A 270 -22.45 -17.21 22.05
CA GLU A 270 -21.45 -16.30 22.61
C GLU A 270 -20.08 -16.96 22.78
N TYR A 271 -20.01 -18.14 23.32
CA TYR A 271 -18.75 -18.88 23.52
C TYR A 271 -18.10 -19.26 22.21
N GLY A 272 -18.89 -19.67 21.21
CA GLY A 272 -18.39 -19.98 19.87
C GLY A 272 -17.81 -18.75 19.17
N PHE A 273 -18.47 -17.62 19.27
CA PHE A 273 -17.97 -16.34 18.76
C PHE A 273 -16.60 -15.98 19.37
N PHE A 274 -16.48 -16.00 20.71
CA PHE A 274 -15.21 -15.69 21.37
C PHE A 274 -14.12 -16.73 21.08
N ALA A 275 -14.49 -18.00 20.93
CA ALA A 275 -13.55 -19.06 20.55
C ALA A 275 -12.98 -18.81 19.13
N VAL A 276 -13.82 -18.50 18.15
CA VAL A 276 -13.38 -18.15 16.78
C VAL A 276 -12.53 -16.87 16.80
N TYR A 277 -12.94 -15.86 17.54
CA TYR A 277 -12.17 -14.65 17.67
C TYR A 277 -10.77 -14.92 18.25
N ALA A 278 -10.66 -15.57 19.40
CA ALA A 278 -9.41 -15.79 20.10
C ALA A 278 -8.51 -16.82 19.41
N ALA A 279 -9.08 -17.95 18.97
CA ALA A 279 -8.31 -19.06 18.41
C ALA A 279 -8.04 -18.95 16.91
N PHE A 280 -8.81 -18.17 16.17
CA PHE A 280 -8.68 -18.03 14.73
C PHE A 280 -8.34 -16.59 14.29
N MET A 281 -9.15 -15.58 14.64
CA MET A 281 -8.97 -14.22 14.15
C MET A 281 -7.70 -13.55 14.69
N VAL A 282 -7.43 -13.67 16.01
CA VAL A 282 -6.25 -13.05 16.63
C VAL A 282 -4.94 -13.67 16.12
N PRO A 283 -4.79 -15.02 16.06
CA PRO A 283 -3.62 -15.65 15.45
C PRO A 283 -3.44 -15.29 13.96
N ALA A 284 -4.51 -15.27 13.17
CA ALA A 284 -4.46 -14.90 11.76
C ALA A 284 -4.01 -13.45 11.59
N PHE A 285 -4.53 -12.52 12.39
CA PHE A 285 -4.08 -11.13 12.42
C PHE A 285 -2.60 -11.01 12.81
N GLY A 286 -2.17 -11.75 13.84
CA GLY A 286 -0.76 -11.79 14.25
C GLY A 286 0.16 -12.31 13.15
N LEU A 287 -0.23 -13.41 12.50
CA LEU A 287 0.52 -14.00 11.38
C LEU A 287 0.63 -13.06 10.17
N LEU A 288 -0.48 -12.44 9.77
CA LEU A 288 -0.48 -11.50 8.65
C LEU A 288 0.30 -10.24 8.97
N THR A 289 0.17 -9.71 10.18
CA THR A 289 0.98 -8.58 10.65
C THR A 289 2.47 -8.91 10.61
N TRP A 290 2.86 -10.08 11.12
CA TRP A 290 4.24 -10.56 11.06
C TRP A 290 4.73 -10.69 9.61
N LEU A 291 3.93 -11.31 8.72
CA LEU A 291 4.28 -11.47 7.31
C LEU A 291 4.52 -10.11 6.62
N VAL A 292 3.66 -9.14 6.88
CA VAL A 292 3.77 -7.80 6.28
C VAL A 292 4.97 -7.03 6.82
N VAL A 293 5.21 -7.09 8.14
CA VAL A 293 6.42 -6.50 8.76
C VAL A 293 7.68 -7.16 8.22
N TRP A 294 7.68 -8.49 8.08
CA TRP A 294 8.79 -9.24 7.49
C TRP A 294 9.05 -8.83 6.03
N THR A 295 7.99 -8.69 5.22
CA THR A 295 8.09 -8.25 3.83
C THR A 295 8.69 -6.85 3.74
N ARG A 296 8.22 -5.92 4.58
CA ARG A 296 8.78 -4.56 4.67
C ARG A 296 10.26 -4.57 5.05
N GLN A 297 10.68 -5.40 6.00
CA GLN A 297 12.10 -5.54 6.34
C GLN A 297 12.90 -6.10 5.15
N ARG A 298 12.32 -7.02 4.39
CA ARG A 298 12.92 -7.56 3.18
C ARG A 298 13.11 -6.50 2.10
N GLU A 299 12.14 -5.59 1.95
CA GLU A 299 12.26 -4.44 1.06
C GLU A 299 13.44 -3.53 1.46
N LEU A 300 13.57 -3.20 2.73
CA LEU A 300 14.71 -2.41 3.23
C LEU A 300 16.05 -3.12 3.02
N ARG A 301 16.09 -4.44 3.15
CA ARG A 301 17.29 -5.23 2.81
C ARG A 301 17.61 -5.14 1.32
N THR A 302 16.60 -5.21 0.43
CA THR A 302 16.81 -5.03 -1.01
C THR A 302 17.45 -3.68 -1.32
N VAL A 303 17.00 -2.60 -0.68
CA VAL A 303 17.63 -1.27 -0.82
C VAL A 303 19.11 -1.32 -0.44
N ARG A 304 19.45 -1.97 0.70
CA ARG A 304 20.85 -2.09 1.17
C ARG A 304 21.72 -2.93 0.24
N THR A 305 21.15 -3.92 -0.44
CA THR A 305 21.93 -4.86 -1.28
C THR A 305 22.09 -4.38 -2.72
N GLU A 306 21.14 -3.61 -3.24
CA GLU A 306 21.17 -3.19 -4.65
C GLU A 306 21.84 -1.80 -4.87
N LEU A 307 21.74 -0.88 -3.90
CA LEU A 307 22.31 0.46 -4.04
C LEU A 307 23.85 0.56 -4.02
N PRO A 308 24.61 -0.34 -3.38
CA PRO A 308 26.08 -0.26 -3.40
C PRO A 308 26.68 -0.24 -4.81
N ALA A 309 26.05 -0.86 -5.80
CA ALA A 309 26.51 -0.81 -7.18
C ALA A 309 26.51 0.63 -7.76
N TYR A 310 25.58 1.48 -7.33
CA TYR A 310 25.53 2.89 -7.72
C TYR A 310 26.52 3.75 -6.91
N THR A 311 26.94 3.28 -5.73
CA THR A 311 28.04 3.89 -4.98
C THR A 311 29.37 3.67 -5.71
N THR A 312 29.63 2.45 -6.15
CA THR A 312 30.82 2.12 -6.95
C THR A 312 30.87 2.92 -8.25
N ALA A 313 29.71 3.17 -8.87
CA ALA A 313 29.60 3.99 -10.07
C ALA A 313 29.62 5.53 -9.81
N GLY A 314 29.81 5.99 -8.58
CA GLY A 314 29.92 7.42 -8.20
C GLY A 314 28.59 8.19 -8.11
N TRP A 315 27.44 7.51 -8.29
CA TRP A 315 26.13 8.15 -8.20
C TRP A 315 25.68 8.41 -6.76
N LEU A 316 26.04 7.54 -5.83
CA LEU A 316 25.69 7.62 -4.40
C LEU A 316 26.95 7.69 -3.54
N GLY A 317 26.85 8.30 -2.36
CA GLY A 317 27.88 8.27 -1.33
C GLY A 317 27.97 6.91 -0.64
N THR A 318 29.12 6.57 -0.07
CA THR A 318 29.38 5.26 0.57
C THR A 318 28.43 4.92 1.72
N ALA A 319 27.99 5.90 2.49
CA ALA A 319 27.06 5.74 3.60
C ALA A 319 25.57 5.70 3.19
N GLU A 320 25.24 6.19 1.98
CA GLU A 320 23.87 6.36 1.55
C GLU A 320 23.05 5.05 1.49
N PRO A 321 23.57 3.91 0.97
CA PRO A 321 22.85 2.66 0.96
C PRO A 321 22.44 2.18 2.36
N TYR A 322 23.27 2.43 3.37
CA TYR A 322 22.96 2.08 4.76
C TYR A 322 21.83 2.94 5.32
N VAL A 323 21.91 4.26 5.14
CA VAL A 323 20.89 5.23 5.59
C VAL A 323 19.56 4.99 4.89
N LEU A 324 19.61 4.83 3.55
CA LEU A 324 18.43 4.57 2.72
C LEU A 324 17.77 3.22 3.03
N GLY A 325 18.52 2.24 3.52
CA GLY A 325 18.01 0.97 4.02
C GLY A 325 17.49 0.98 5.46
N SER A 326 17.37 2.16 6.11
CA SER A 326 16.93 2.29 7.51
C SER A 326 15.87 3.37 7.66
N MET A 327 14.66 2.99 8.10
CA MET A 327 13.57 3.97 8.32
C MET A 327 13.89 5.00 9.41
N ARG A 328 14.66 4.60 10.42
CA ARG A 328 15.15 5.52 11.48
C ARG A 328 16.08 6.57 10.89
N ALA A 329 17.06 6.13 10.09
CA ALA A 329 18.02 7.03 9.47
C ALA A 329 17.35 7.96 8.43
N ARG A 330 16.42 7.46 7.59
CA ARG A 330 15.62 8.30 6.69
C ARG A 330 14.86 9.40 7.45
N ARG A 331 14.22 9.05 8.58
CA ARG A 331 13.51 10.04 9.39
C ARG A 331 14.46 11.13 9.88
N LEU A 332 15.61 10.76 10.44
CA LEU A 332 16.62 11.70 10.92
C LEU A 332 17.12 12.62 9.79
N ALA A 333 17.39 12.07 8.60
CA ALA A 333 17.81 12.87 7.46
C ALA A 333 16.76 13.91 7.06
N ARG A 334 15.48 13.54 7.00
CA ARG A 334 14.37 14.46 6.69
C ARG A 334 14.17 15.52 7.79
N GLU A 335 14.28 15.14 9.05
CA GLU A 335 14.17 16.05 10.18
C GLU A 335 15.33 17.05 10.19
N TYR A 336 16.55 16.59 9.95
CA TYR A 336 17.72 17.45 9.80
C TYR A 336 17.52 18.47 8.66
N ALA A 337 17.14 18.03 7.47
CA ALA A 337 16.89 18.92 6.35
C ALA A 337 15.80 19.94 6.64
N ARG A 338 14.71 19.50 7.28
CA ARG A 338 13.58 20.37 7.63
C ARG A 338 13.97 21.44 8.65
N HIS A 339 14.79 21.07 9.61
CA HIS A 339 15.25 21.99 10.66
C HIS A 339 16.20 23.04 10.11
N HIS A 340 17.16 22.65 9.22
CA HIS A 340 18.20 23.56 8.72
C HIS A 340 17.77 24.38 7.50
N TRP A 341 16.91 23.84 6.62
CA TRP A 341 16.56 24.47 5.34
C TRP A 341 15.04 24.51 5.09
N GLY A 342 14.23 24.21 6.09
CA GLY A 342 12.79 24.33 6.03
C GLY A 342 12.05 23.13 5.44
N LYS A 343 10.72 23.25 5.38
CA LYS A 343 9.82 22.15 4.97
C LYS A 343 10.05 21.66 3.53
N SER A 344 10.47 22.54 2.63
CA SER A 344 10.79 22.21 1.23
C SER A 344 11.98 21.27 1.13
N ALA A 345 13.04 21.53 1.89
CA ALA A 345 14.24 20.70 1.94
C ALA A 345 13.90 19.29 2.50
N GLY A 346 13.10 19.21 3.56
CA GLY A 346 12.65 17.91 4.07
C GLY A 346 11.85 17.11 3.03
N ARG A 347 11.07 17.77 2.16
CA ARG A 347 10.38 17.12 1.04
C ARG A 347 11.36 16.65 -0.03
N SER A 348 12.36 17.47 -0.40
CA SER A 348 13.39 17.07 -1.36
C SER A 348 14.18 15.84 -0.91
N VAL A 349 14.49 15.73 0.40
CA VAL A 349 15.12 14.53 0.95
C VAL A 349 14.19 13.32 0.86
N ALA A 350 12.90 13.47 1.17
CA ALA A 350 11.93 12.39 1.05
C ALA A 350 11.76 11.91 -0.41
N GLU A 351 11.78 12.82 -1.38
CA GLU A 351 11.76 12.49 -2.81
C GLU A 351 13.04 11.76 -3.23
N TYR A 352 14.21 12.21 -2.75
CA TYR A 352 15.47 11.51 -2.98
C TYR A 352 15.42 10.07 -2.46
N GLU A 353 14.95 9.87 -1.23
CA GLU A 353 14.77 8.54 -0.63
C GLU A 353 13.82 7.66 -1.46
N ALA A 354 12.73 8.23 -1.98
CA ALA A 354 11.78 7.52 -2.84
C ALA A 354 12.43 7.10 -4.16
N TYR A 355 13.11 8.02 -4.85
CA TYR A 355 13.80 7.69 -6.12
C TYR A 355 14.91 6.65 -5.93
N ALA A 356 15.69 6.74 -4.85
CA ALA A 356 16.71 5.74 -4.52
C ALA A 356 16.10 4.35 -4.26
N THR A 357 14.94 4.32 -3.59
CA THR A 357 14.21 3.08 -3.34
C THR A 357 13.70 2.48 -4.65
N SER A 358 13.06 3.28 -5.50
CA SER A 358 12.57 2.84 -6.82
C SER A 358 13.72 2.36 -7.71
N LEU A 359 14.89 2.99 -7.64
CA LEU A 359 16.10 2.57 -8.35
C LEU A 359 16.60 1.19 -7.87
N ALA A 360 16.63 0.96 -6.56
CA ALA A 360 17.01 -0.33 -5.98
C ALA A 360 16.06 -1.46 -6.43
N PHE A 361 14.74 -1.21 -6.42
CA PHE A 361 13.77 -2.19 -6.87
C PHE A 361 13.82 -2.42 -8.39
N LEU A 362 14.06 -1.37 -9.18
CA LEU A 362 14.24 -1.49 -10.62
C LEU A 362 15.43 -2.42 -10.92
N ARG A 363 16.58 -2.18 -10.26
CA ARG A 363 17.78 -3.03 -10.40
C ARG A 363 17.52 -4.47 -9.94
N HIS A 364 16.86 -4.65 -8.80
CA HIS A 364 16.52 -5.97 -8.29
C HIS A 364 15.68 -6.78 -9.29
N ARG A 365 14.70 -6.12 -9.94
CA ARG A 365 13.91 -6.74 -11.04
C ARG A 365 14.79 -7.08 -12.23
N GLY A 366 15.70 -6.17 -12.61
CA GLY A 366 16.65 -6.39 -13.71
C GLY A 366 17.51 -7.61 -13.50
N ARG A 367 18.15 -7.75 -12.33
CA ARG A 367 18.99 -8.91 -11.97
C ARG A 367 18.23 -10.25 -11.97
N ARG A 368 16.91 -10.23 -11.79
CA ARG A 368 16.06 -11.43 -11.85
C ARG A 368 15.48 -11.71 -13.24
N GLY A 369 15.99 -11.06 -14.29
CA GLY A 369 15.48 -11.22 -15.65
C GLY A 369 14.05 -10.69 -15.84
N ARG A 370 13.62 -9.72 -15.01
CA ARG A 370 12.28 -9.12 -15.02
C ARG A 370 12.32 -7.64 -15.45
N ALA A 371 13.40 -7.22 -16.07
CA ALA A 371 13.53 -5.90 -16.65
C ALA A 371 12.60 -5.79 -17.86
N GLY A 372 11.72 -4.78 -17.86
CA GLY A 372 10.99 -4.41 -19.07
C GLY A 372 11.93 -3.79 -20.12
N ALA A 373 11.45 -3.67 -21.35
CA ALA A 373 12.22 -3.01 -22.42
C ALA A 373 12.58 -1.54 -22.10
N ASP A 374 11.88 -0.94 -21.12
CA ASP A 374 12.07 0.44 -20.66
C ASP A 374 13.07 0.57 -19.50
N PHE A 375 13.76 -0.52 -19.10
CA PHE A 375 14.67 -0.54 -17.94
C PHE A 375 15.71 0.57 -17.98
N VAL A 376 16.48 0.67 -19.07
CA VAL A 376 17.57 1.65 -19.21
C VAL A 376 17.05 3.09 -19.17
N VAL A 377 15.91 3.34 -19.79
CA VAL A 377 15.28 4.67 -19.80
C VAL A 377 14.87 5.05 -18.39
N ARG A 378 14.20 4.14 -17.67
CA ARG A 378 13.75 4.39 -16.28
C ARG A 378 14.90 4.53 -15.30
N GLU A 379 15.96 3.73 -15.45
CA GLU A 379 17.15 3.83 -14.62
C GLU A 379 17.78 5.22 -14.78
N ARG A 380 17.92 5.69 -16.02
CA ARG A 380 18.45 7.02 -16.32
C ARG A 380 17.58 8.16 -15.76
N GLU A 381 16.27 8.04 -15.89
CA GLU A 381 15.32 9.01 -15.31
C GLU A 381 15.49 9.09 -13.78
N LEU A 382 15.54 7.94 -13.08
CA LEU A 382 15.69 7.89 -11.62
C LEU A 382 17.05 8.46 -11.18
N LEU A 383 18.13 8.14 -11.88
CA LEU A 383 19.46 8.69 -11.62
C LEU A 383 19.49 10.21 -11.81
N HIS A 384 18.81 10.73 -12.84
CA HIS A 384 18.70 12.16 -13.08
C HIS A 384 17.95 12.87 -11.93
N GLU A 385 16.84 12.30 -11.45
CA GLU A 385 16.07 12.85 -10.36
C GLU A 385 16.83 12.83 -9.02
N LEU A 386 17.64 11.79 -8.77
CA LEU A 386 18.56 11.74 -7.64
C LEU A 386 19.64 12.82 -7.76
N TRP A 387 20.25 12.99 -8.94
CA TRP A 387 21.27 13.98 -9.16
C TRP A 387 20.80 15.41 -8.89
N ARG A 388 19.59 15.76 -9.32
CA ARG A 388 19.00 17.07 -9.07
C ARG A 388 18.81 17.42 -7.60
N ARG A 389 18.63 16.42 -6.73
CA ARG A 389 18.32 16.61 -5.30
C ARG A 389 19.50 16.36 -4.38
N ARG A 390 20.66 15.97 -4.92
CA ARG A 390 21.81 15.53 -4.12
C ARG A 390 22.36 16.60 -3.20
N GLU A 391 22.31 17.86 -3.60
CA GLU A 391 22.89 18.98 -2.84
C GLU A 391 22.26 19.13 -1.45
N ILE A 392 20.95 18.89 -1.35
CA ILE A 392 20.20 18.92 -0.08
C ILE A 392 20.21 17.55 0.58
N ALA A 393 20.13 16.47 -0.20
CA ALA A 393 20.00 15.13 0.36
C ALA A 393 21.29 14.62 1.00
N ARG A 394 22.45 14.78 0.36
CA ARG A 394 23.73 14.24 0.83
C ARG A 394 24.15 14.71 2.22
N PRO A 395 24.12 16.02 2.55
CA PRO A 395 24.46 16.46 3.91
C PRO A 395 23.56 15.87 4.97
N SER A 396 22.24 15.78 4.65
CA SER A 396 21.23 15.22 5.55
C SER A 396 21.43 13.73 5.79
N LEU A 397 21.73 12.97 4.72
CA LEU A 397 22.01 11.54 4.80
C LEU A 397 23.35 11.28 5.52
N ALA A 398 24.37 12.10 5.28
CA ALA A 398 25.64 12.01 5.99
C ALA A 398 25.50 12.28 7.51
N TYR A 399 24.66 13.25 7.89
CA TYR A 399 24.32 13.47 9.30
C TYR A 399 23.62 12.23 9.90
N ALA A 400 22.60 11.70 9.21
CA ALA A 400 21.88 10.53 9.66
C ALA A 400 22.79 9.28 9.75
N ALA A 401 23.76 9.12 8.82
CA ALA A 401 24.74 8.05 8.88
C ALA A 401 25.58 8.13 10.16
N ARG A 402 26.15 9.29 10.45
CA ARG A 402 26.97 9.51 11.66
C ARG A 402 26.19 9.27 12.95
N THR A 403 24.91 9.65 12.97
CA THR A 403 24.04 9.50 14.15
C THR A 403 23.55 8.07 14.39
N THR A 404 23.42 7.26 13.31
CA THR A 404 22.83 5.92 13.39
C THR A 404 23.83 4.78 13.24
N SER A 405 25.05 5.06 12.74
CA SER A 405 26.11 4.05 12.70
C SER A 405 26.65 3.81 14.11
N PRO A 406 26.77 2.57 14.56
CA PRO A 406 27.58 2.23 15.70
C PRO A 406 29.07 2.34 15.27
N ILE A 407 29.60 3.53 15.13
CA ILE A 407 31.06 3.70 15.07
C ILE A 407 31.49 3.56 16.51
N PRO A 408 32.33 2.56 16.88
CA PRO A 408 33.03 2.62 18.15
C PRO A 408 33.76 3.94 18.16
N ALA A 409 33.59 4.71 19.22
CA ALA A 409 34.47 5.86 19.46
C ALA A 409 35.93 5.33 19.33
N PRO A 410 36.80 5.99 18.55
CA PRO A 410 38.18 5.59 18.53
C PRO A 410 38.64 5.48 20.00
N PRO A 411 39.36 4.41 20.36
CA PRO A 411 39.84 4.27 21.72
C PRO A 411 40.56 5.58 22.13
N PRO A 412 40.33 6.07 23.33
CA PRO A 412 41.04 7.27 23.78
C PRO A 412 42.52 7.03 23.54
N TRP A 413 43.13 7.87 22.73
CA TRP A 413 44.58 7.79 22.49
C TRP A 413 45.26 7.78 23.83
N PRO A 414 46.16 6.85 24.11
CA PRO A 414 46.97 6.93 25.31
C PRO A 414 47.75 8.25 25.24
N ALA A 415 47.60 9.08 26.26
CA ALA A 415 48.33 10.32 26.40
C ALA A 415 49.82 9.99 26.68
N HIS A 416 50.50 9.53 25.62
CA HIS A 416 51.96 9.41 25.69
C HIS A 416 52.50 10.46 24.73
N GLY A 417 53.03 11.49 25.36
CA GLY A 417 53.76 12.56 24.69
C GLY A 417 54.99 12.01 23.95
N TYR A 418 54.88 12.01 22.64
CA TYR A 418 56.02 12.12 21.73
C TYR A 418 55.62 13.15 20.66
N GLY A 419 56.31 14.31 20.78
CA GLY A 419 56.20 15.35 19.79
C GLY A 419 56.69 14.85 18.43
N TYR A 420 55.77 14.60 17.52
CA TYR A 420 56.04 14.50 16.09
C TYR A 420 55.62 15.79 15.42
N ALA A 421 56.62 16.46 14.79
CA ALA A 421 56.37 17.59 13.91
C ALA A 421 55.32 17.18 12.85
N VAL A 422 54.24 17.91 12.81
CA VAL A 422 53.19 17.75 11.74
C VAL A 422 53.84 18.18 10.43
N PRO A 423 53.94 17.30 9.42
CA PRO A 423 54.35 17.73 8.08
C PRO A 423 53.30 18.74 7.54
N PRO A 424 53.70 19.74 6.77
CA PRO A 424 52.77 20.70 6.22
C PRO A 424 51.71 19.94 5.37
N THR A 425 50.44 20.18 5.70
CA THR A 425 49.28 19.64 4.98
C THR A 425 49.32 20.16 3.54
N GLN A 426 49.74 19.34 2.60
CA GLN A 426 49.45 19.59 1.21
C GLN A 426 47.92 19.61 0.99
N PRO A 427 47.37 20.56 0.25
CA PRO A 427 45.96 20.55 -0.08
C PRO A 427 45.61 19.25 -0.85
N TYR A 428 44.66 18.48 -0.34
CA TYR A 428 44.15 17.27 -1.00
C TYR A 428 43.55 17.66 -2.34
N ALA A 429 44.27 17.39 -3.42
CA ALA A 429 43.71 17.43 -4.75
C ALA A 429 42.92 16.12 -4.96
N PRO A 430 41.63 16.18 -5.32
CA PRO A 430 40.89 14.98 -5.63
C PRO A 430 41.55 14.23 -6.80
N PRO A 431 41.63 12.90 -6.76
CA PRO A 431 42.22 12.13 -7.87
C PRO A 431 41.50 12.46 -9.16
N VAL A 432 42.28 12.82 -10.18
CA VAL A 432 41.80 13.01 -11.56
C VAL A 432 41.28 11.64 -12.02
N PRO A 433 40.05 11.54 -12.53
CA PRO A 433 39.54 10.26 -13.04
C PRO A 433 40.42 9.79 -14.19
N ASP A 434 40.88 8.53 -14.11
CA ASP A 434 41.61 7.85 -15.18
C ASP A 434 40.68 7.70 -16.40
N PRO A 435 40.98 8.30 -17.55
CA PRO A 435 40.13 8.27 -18.74
C PRO A 435 40.08 6.88 -19.40
N THR A 436 40.84 5.91 -18.94
CA THR A 436 40.94 4.57 -19.54
C THR A 436 40.03 3.52 -18.91
N TYR A 437 39.26 3.86 -17.85
CA TYR A 437 38.35 2.90 -17.21
C TYR A 437 36.95 2.97 -17.83
N ASP A 438 36.77 2.25 -18.97
CA ASP A 438 35.46 2.04 -19.59
C ASP A 438 34.76 0.83 -18.93
N TYR A 439 34.24 1.04 -17.72
CA TYR A 439 33.42 0.02 -17.05
C TYR A 439 31.96 0.15 -17.48
N ASN A 440 31.56 -0.66 -18.45
CA ASN A 440 30.16 -0.84 -18.81
C ASN A 440 29.65 -2.14 -18.13
N PRO A 441 28.85 -2.07 -17.04
CA PRO A 441 28.36 -3.26 -16.33
C PRO A 441 27.37 -4.10 -17.14
N TYR A 442 27.07 -3.73 -18.39
CA TYR A 442 26.09 -4.38 -19.27
C TYR A 442 26.71 -5.03 -20.52
N ARG A 443 28.05 -5.09 -20.60
CA ARG A 443 28.72 -5.92 -21.61
C ARG A 443 29.10 -7.28 -21.02
N SER A 444 28.14 -8.21 -21.03
CA SER A 444 28.33 -9.66 -21.16
C SER A 444 26.98 -10.29 -21.44
#